data_f5af89f23dfd838c6488dc1e7f91ff36
#
_entry.id   f5af89f23dfd838c6488dc1e7f91ff36
#
_cell.length_a   1.000
_cell.length_b   1.000
_cell.length_c   1.000
_cell.angle_alpha   90.00
_cell.angle_beta   90.00
_cell.angle_gamma   90.00
#
_symmetry.space_group_name_H-M   'P 1'
#
loop_
_entity.id
_entity.type
_entity.pdbx_description
1 polymer ?
#
loop_
_entity_poly.entity_id
_entity_poly.type
_entity_poly.pdbx_seq_one_letter_code
_entity_poly.pdbx_strand_id
1 'polypeptide(L)'
;MSIVARKEKQKQEIRSLILEESMKLFVEEGFSKVSVRKIAERVQYSPTTLYLYFKDKNEILFYCCESGFEKMLEHNIALGLISDPIERLHQMGVNYLNFGLENPEYYDLMFIQEAPMAALIEMGAGWSSGDQALEALKMIVQDAMDKGLLVPAK
;
A
#
# COMPACT_ATOMS: atom_id res chain seq x y z
N MET A 1 10.09 16.05 -24.40
CA MET A 1 10.19 14.74 -23.69
C MET A 1 10.88 13.76 -24.62
N SER A 2 11.96 13.11 -24.15
CA SER A 2 12.70 12.14 -24.98
C SER A 2 11.85 10.88 -25.24
N ILE A 3 12.16 10.11 -26.31
CA ILE A 3 11.51 8.84 -26.64
C ILE A 3 11.64 7.85 -25.46
N VAL A 4 12.77 7.86 -24.78
CA VAL A 4 13.03 7.02 -23.60
C VAL A 4 12.10 7.38 -22.46
N ALA A 5 11.98 8.67 -22.13
CA ALA A 5 11.08 9.15 -21.07
C ALA A 5 9.62 8.83 -21.35
N ARG A 6 9.19 8.90 -22.62
CA ARG A 6 7.83 8.53 -23.03
C ARG A 6 7.56 7.03 -22.86
N LYS A 7 8.52 6.17 -23.22
CA LYS A 7 8.40 4.73 -23.05
C LYS A 7 8.34 4.33 -21.57
N GLU A 8 9.16 4.96 -20.74
CA GLU A 8 9.15 4.69 -19.29
C GLU A 8 7.85 5.14 -18.66
N LYS A 9 7.33 6.31 -19.01
CA LYS A 9 6.03 6.78 -18.56
C LYS A 9 4.91 5.79 -18.93
N GLN A 10 4.87 5.35 -20.19
CA GLN A 10 3.88 4.37 -20.65
C GLN A 10 4.00 3.04 -19.87
N LYS A 11 5.21 2.59 -19.58
CA LYS A 11 5.45 1.38 -18.78
C LYS A 11 4.89 1.52 -17.37
N GLN A 12 5.09 2.66 -16.72
CA GLN A 12 4.54 2.93 -15.39
C GLN A 12 3.01 3.03 -15.40
N GLU A 13 2.42 3.64 -16.42
CA GLU A 13 0.96 3.72 -16.59
C GLU A 13 0.33 2.32 -16.70
N ILE A 14 0.91 1.43 -17.50
CA ILE A 14 0.44 0.04 -17.63
C ILE A 14 0.62 -0.72 -16.30
N ARG A 15 1.76 -0.55 -15.64
CA ARG A 15 2.02 -1.18 -14.33
C ARG A 15 0.99 -0.76 -13.29
N SER A 16 0.68 0.53 -13.20
CA SER A 16 -0.32 1.07 -12.29
C SER A 16 -1.72 0.54 -12.60
N LEU A 17 -2.11 0.47 -13.88
CA LEU A 17 -3.38 -0.11 -14.31
C LEU A 17 -3.52 -1.58 -13.88
N ILE A 18 -2.45 -2.38 -14.05
CA ILE A 18 -2.45 -3.79 -13.63
C ILE A 18 -2.68 -3.89 -12.13
N LEU A 19 -1.99 -3.08 -11.31
CA LEU A 19 -2.14 -3.10 -9.85
C LEU A 19 -3.55 -2.67 -9.42
N GLU A 20 -4.08 -1.59 -9.99
CA GLU A 20 -5.40 -1.07 -9.64
C GLU A 20 -6.50 -2.09 -9.93
N GLU A 21 -6.52 -2.68 -11.12
CA GLU A 21 -7.52 -3.65 -11.51
C GLU A 21 -7.34 -5.01 -10.79
N SER A 22 -6.09 -5.38 -10.50
CA SER A 22 -5.81 -6.58 -9.68
C SER A 22 -6.33 -6.42 -8.25
N MET A 23 -6.12 -5.28 -7.63
CA MET A 23 -6.62 -4.97 -6.30
C MET A 23 -8.15 -5.11 -6.25
N LYS A 24 -8.87 -4.52 -7.20
CA LYS A 24 -10.33 -4.66 -7.30
C LYS A 24 -10.75 -6.13 -7.42
N LEU A 25 -10.10 -6.90 -8.29
CA LEU A 25 -10.38 -8.33 -8.45
C LEU A 25 -10.13 -9.14 -7.16
N PHE A 26 -9.04 -8.85 -6.45
CA PHE A 26 -8.73 -9.55 -5.20
C PHE A 26 -9.78 -9.30 -4.12
N VAL A 27 -10.34 -8.10 -4.05
CA VAL A 27 -11.42 -7.76 -3.12
C VAL A 27 -12.75 -8.35 -3.58
N GLU A 28 -13.11 -8.20 -4.86
CA GLU A 28 -14.38 -8.68 -5.42
C GLU A 28 -14.53 -10.20 -5.33
N GLU A 29 -13.49 -10.95 -5.61
CA GLU A 29 -13.56 -12.41 -5.82
C GLU A 29 -12.73 -13.21 -4.81
N GLY A 30 -11.83 -12.59 -4.10
CA GLY A 30 -10.85 -13.22 -3.23
C GLY A 30 -9.58 -13.63 -3.99
N PHE A 31 -8.44 -13.47 -3.34
CA PHE A 31 -7.12 -13.73 -3.90
C PHE A 31 -6.97 -15.13 -4.52
N SER A 32 -7.50 -16.18 -3.83
CA SER A 32 -7.37 -17.57 -4.29
C SER A 32 -8.05 -17.85 -5.63
N LYS A 33 -9.15 -17.14 -5.93
CA LYS A 33 -9.95 -17.35 -7.15
C LYS A 33 -9.46 -16.52 -8.34
N VAL A 34 -8.60 -15.54 -8.12
CA VAL A 34 -8.03 -14.68 -9.17
C VAL A 34 -6.78 -15.34 -9.74
N SER A 35 -6.65 -15.35 -11.06
CA SER A 35 -5.47 -15.79 -11.79
C SER A 35 -4.85 -14.63 -12.58
N VAL A 36 -3.55 -14.74 -12.93
CA VAL A 36 -2.88 -13.77 -13.81
C VAL A 36 -3.61 -13.64 -15.16
N ARG A 37 -4.18 -14.73 -15.68
CA ARG A 37 -4.98 -14.72 -16.90
C ARG A 37 -6.23 -13.85 -16.73
N LYS A 38 -6.94 -13.97 -15.62
CA LYS A 38 -8.12 -13.17 -15.32
C LYS A 38 -7.79 -11.68 -15.17
N ILE A 39 -6.67 -11.36 -14.54
CA ILE A 39 -6.17 -9.99 -14.47
C ILE A 39 -5.88 -9.47 -15.88
N ALA A 40 -5.21 -10.26 -16.72
CA ALA A 40 -4.89 -9.89 -18.08
C ALA A 40 -6.16 -9.59 -18.93
N GLU A 41 -7.18 -10.42 -18.79
CA GLU A 41 -8.49 -10.21 -19.42
C GLU A 41 -9.13 -8.89 -18.96
N ARG A 42 -9.08 -8.59 -17.66
CA ARG A 42 -9.64 -7.36 -17.07
C ARG A 42 -8.96 -6.10 -17.59
N VAL A 43 -7.63 -6.11 -17.71
CA VAL A 43 -6.84 -4.97 -18.21
C VAL A 43 -6.70 -4.95 -19.74
N GLN A 44 -7.28 -5.91 -20.45
CA GLN A 44 -7.24 -6.06 -21.90
C GLN A 44 -5.81 -6.22 -22.47
N TYR A 45 -4.96 -6.92 -21.74
CA TYR A 45 -3.63 -7.32 -22.18
C TYR A 45 -3.49 -8.85 -22.23
N SER A 46 -2.43 -9.35 -22.86
CA SER A 46 -2.13 -10.78 -22.82
C SER A 46 -1.48 -11.16 -21.47
N PRO A 47 -1.64 -12.41 -20.98
CA PRO A 47 -0.90 -12.88 -19.81
C PRO A 47 0.61 -12.73 -19.97
N THR A 48 1.14 -12.95 -21.17
CA THR A 48 2.56 -12.75 -21.50
C THR A 48 2.99 -11.31 -21.26
N THR A 49 2.13 -10.34 -21.58
CA THR A 49 2.40 -8.92 -21.30
C THR A 49 2.49 -8.66 -19.80
N LEU A 50 1.61 -9.25 -18.99
CA LEU A 50 1.63 -9.09 -17.53
C LEU A 50 2.94 -9.64 -16.93
N TYR A 51 3.43 -10.78 -17.43
CA TYR A 51 4.70 -11.34 -16.98
C TYR A 51 5.94 -10.51 -17.33
N LEU A 52 5.82 -9.47 -18.18
CA LEU A 52 6.87 -8.46 -18.35
C LEU A 52 6.95 -7.46 -17.19
N TYR A 53 5.90 -7.36 -16.39
CA TYR A 53 5.77 -6.41 -15.28
C TYR A 53 5.87 -7.07 -13.91
N PHE A 54 5.35 -8.29 -13.77
CA PHE A 54 5.27 -9.02 -12.51
C PHE A 54 5.58 -10.50 -12.73
N LYS A 55 6.35 -11.07 -11.84
CA LYS A 55 6.76 -12.47 -11.88
C LYS A 55 5.57 -13.44 -11.73
N ASP A 56 4.68 -13.13 -10.79
CA ASP A 56 3.54 -13.97 -10.44
C ASP A 56 2.44 -13.17 -9.73
N LYS A 57 1.38 -13.84 -9.34
CA LYS A 57 0.24 -13.26 -8.64
C LYS A 57 0.59 -12.74 -7.24
N ASN A 58 1.51 -13.38 -6.54
CA ASN A 58 1.96 -12.95 -5.21
C ASN A 58 2.71 -11.63 -5.29
N GLU A 59 3.55 -11.44 -6.32
CA GLU A 59 4.23 -10.17 -6.55
C GLU A 59 3.24 -9.04 -6.87
N ILE A 60 2.18 -9.32 -7.65
CA ILE A 60 1.10 -8.34 -7.91
C ILE A 60 0.42 -7.95 -6.59
N LEU A 61 0.04 -8.92 -5.76
CA LEU A 61 -0.57 -8.67 -4.45
C LEU A 61 0.33 -7.84 -3.54
N PHE A 62 1.63 -8.18 -3.49
CA PHE A 62 2.63 -7.44 -2.74
C PHE A 62 2.63 -5.95 -3.12
N TYR A 63 2.71 -5.64 -4.41
CA TYR A 63 2.73 -4.26 -4.88
C TYR A 63 1.37 -3.56 -4.76
N CYS A 64 0.25 -4.27 -4.76
CA CYS A 64 -1.05 -3.70 -4.40
C CYS A 64 -1.03 -3.16 -2.96
N CYS A 65 -0.49 -3.93 -2.01
CA CYS A 65 -0.36 -3.49 -0.62
C CYS A 65 0.65 -2.34 -0.45
N GLU A 66 1.81 -2.42 -1.12
CA GLU A 66 2.78 -1.30 -1.13
C GLU A 66 2.13 0.00 -1.60
N SER A 67 1.39 -0.03 -2.71
CA SER A 67 0.65 1.14 -3.22
C SER A 67 -0.40 1.66 -2.23
N GLY A 68 -1.02 0.78 -1.47
CA GLY A 68 -1.95 1.16 -0.41
C GLY A 68 -1.24 1.89 0.75
N PHE A 69 -0.10 1.38 1.19
CA PHE A 69 0.71 2.04 2.22
C PHE A 69 1.27 3.38 1.73
N GLU A 70 1.72 3.49 0.47
CA GLU A 70 2.14 4.75 -0.13
C GLU A 70 1.03 5.80 -0.09
N LYS A 71 -0.20 5.43 -0.51
CA LYS A 71 -1.38 6.32 -0.43
C LYS A 71 -1.68 6.75 1.01
N MET A 72 -1.60 5.83 1.97
CA MET A 72 -1.81 6.14 3.38
C MET A 72 -0.73 7.11 3.91
N LEU A 73 0.52 6.96 3.49
CA LEU A 73 1.62 7.86 3.85
C LEU A 73 1.44 9.26 3.26
N GLU A 74 0.89 9.39 2.05
CA GLU A 74 0.59 10.70 1.43
C GLU A 74 -0.34 11.55 2.31
N HIS A 75 -1.32 10.95 2.99
CA HIS A 75 -2.20 11.64 3.93
C HIS A 75 -1.45 12.19 5.15
N ASN A 76 -0.27 11.66 5.45
CA ASN A 76 0.53 12.01 6.62
C ASN A 76 1.63 13.04 6.35
N ILE A 77 1.80 13.52 5.11
CA ILE A 77 2.85 14.48 4.74
C ILE A 77 2.80 15.75 5.59
N ALA A 78 1.59 16.27 5.83
CA ALA A 78 1.38 17.49 6.60
C ALA A 78 1.63 17.34 8.12
N LEU A 79 1.75 16.12 8.65
CA LEU A 79 1.96 15.88 10.08
C LEU A 79 3.27 16.52 10.60
N GLY A 80 4.28 16.65 9.75
CA GLY A 80 5.55 17.30 10.07
C GLY A 80 5.43 18.78 10.45
N LEU A 81 4.32 19.43 10.09
CA LEU A 81 4.04 20.83 10.42
C LEU A 81 3.40 21.00 11.82
N ILE A 82 2.93 19.92 12.43
CA ILE A 82 2.30 19.93 13.75
C ILE A 82 3.40 19.73 14.80
N SER A 83 3.61 20.71 15.67
CA SER A 83 4.66 20.69 16.69
C SER A 83 4.29 19.86 17.93
N ASP A 84 3.02 19.84 18.32
CA ASP A 84 2.52 19.05 19.46
C ASP A 84 2.40 17.57 19.05
N PRO A 85 3.10 16.63 19.72
CA PRO A 85 3.06 15.22 19.34
C PRO A 85 1.71 14.56 19.63
N ILE A 86 0.94 15.01 20.61
CA ILE A 86 -0.40 14.47 20.88
C ILE A 86 -1.37 14.88 19.76
N GLU A 87 -1.32 16.16 19.35
CA GLU A 87 -2.11 16.63 18.21
C GLU A 87 -1.70 15.93 16.92
N ARG A 88 -0.38 15.69 16.72
CA ARG A 88 0.14 14.94 15.58
C ARG A 88 -0.36 13.50 15.58
N LEU A 89 -0.36 12.84 16.74
CA LEU A 89 -0.89 11.47 16.90
C LEU A 89 -2.41 11.42 16.62
N HIS A 90 -3.16 12.40 17.14
CA HIS A 90 -4.59 12.52 16.86
C HIS A 90 -4.86 12.71 15.36
N GLN A 91 -4.14 13.63 14.71
CA GLN A 91 -4.30 13.86 13.26
C GLN A 91 -3.90 12.64 12.42
N MET A 92 -2.87 11.89 12.84
CA MET A 92 -2.51 10.64 12.19
C MET A 92 -3.65 9.60 12.26
N GLY A 93 -4.34 9.52 13.41
CA GLY A 93 -5.53 8.69 13.57
C GLY A 93 -6.68 9.12 12.66
N VAL A 94 -6.93 10.42 12.56
CA VAL A 94 -7.93 10.97 11.62
C VAL A 94 -7.58 10.64 10.17
N ASN A 95 -6.32 10.79 9.78
CA ASN A 95 -5.84 10.47 8.44
C ASN A 95 -6.01 8.97 8.13
N TYR A 96 -5.72 8.11 9.09
CA TYR A 96 -5.92 6.65 8.96
C TYR A 96 -7.38 6.29 8.71
N LEU A 97 -8.31 6.90 9.46
CA LEU A 97 -9.76 6.70 9.28
C LEU A 97 -10.21 7.22 7.91
N ASN A 98 -9.77 8.41 7.52
CA ASN A 98 -10.10 8.98 6.21
C ASN A 98 -9.57 8.10 5.07
N PHE A 99 -8.33 7.59 5.19
CA PHE A 99 -7.79 6.65 4.21
C PHE A 99 -8.70 5.43 4.04
N GLY A 100 -9.13 4.81 5.15
CA GLY A 100 -10.01 3.63 5.10
C GLY A 100 -11.38 3.93 4.48
N LEU A 101 -11.95 5.11 4.75
CA LEU A 101 -13.23 5.53 4.18
C LEU A 101 -13.15 5.88 2.69
N GLU A 102 -12.05 6.50 2.28
CA GLU A 102 -11.82 6.91 0.88
C GLU A 102 -11.31 5.76 0.00
N ASN A 103 -10.67 4.75 0.59
CA ASN A 103 -10.04 3.63 -0.10
C ASN A 103 -10.41 2.28 0.55
N PRO A 104 -11.70 1.92 0.62
CA PRO A 104 -12.15 0.73 1.35
C PRO A 104 -11.55 -0.58 0.81
N GLU A 105 -11.30 -0.66 -0.50
CA GLU A 105 -10.70 -1.85 -1.13
C GLU A 105 -9.24 -2.03 -0.69
N TYR A 106 -8.46 -0.94 -0.63
CA TYR A 106 -7.09 -0.99 -0.10
C TYR A 106 -7.07 -1.37 1.37
N TYR A 107 -7.98 -0.77 2.17
CA TYR A 107 -8.08 -1.07 3.59
C TYR A 107 -8.39 -2.56 3.83
N ASP A 108 -9.36 -3.11 3.12
CA ASP A 108 -9.73 -4.52 3.22
C ASP A 108 -8.54 -5.44 2.88
N LEU A 109 -7.86 -5.16 1.77
CA LEU A 109 -6.71 -5.95 1.32
C LEU A 109 -5.53 -5.87 2.29
N MET A 110 -5.22 -4.67 2.81
CA MET A 110 -4.03 -4.43 3.64
C MET A 110 -4.19 -4.92 5.08
N PHE A 111 -5.41 -4.84 5.65
CA PHE A 111 -5.62 -5.01 7.09
C PHE A 111 -6.61 -6.11 7.47
N ILE A 112 -7.46 -6.55 6.56
CA ILE A 112 -8.53 -7.52 6.85
C ILE A 112 -8.23 -8.89 6.26
N GLN A 113 -7.71 -8.96 5.02
CA GLN A 113 -7.43 -10.22 4.36
C GLN A 113 -6.12 -10.85 4.84
N GLU A 114 -6.08 -12.18 4.95
CA GLU A 114 -4.88 -12.93 5.36
C GLU A 114 -3.89 -13.14 4.19
N ALA A 115 -4.37 -13.10 2.94
CA ALA A 115 -3.56 -13.41 1.76
C ALA A 115 -2.30 -12.55 1.60
N PRO A 116 -2.31 -11.21 1.86
CA PRO A 116 -1.10 -10.41 1.77
C PRO A 116 0.01 -10.85 2.72
N MET A 117 -0.34 -11.20 3.95
CA MET A 117 0.65 -11.68 4.92
C MET A 117 1.25 -13.02 4.51
N ALA A 118 0.43 -13.95 4.01
CA ALA A 118 0.90 -15.23 3.50
C ALA A 118 1.85 -15.06 2.31
N ALA A 119 1.51 -14.18 1.35
CA ALA A 119 2.37 -13.86 0.21
C ALA A 119 3.70 -13.23 0.64
N LEU A 120 3.68 -12.34 1.63
CA LEU A 120 4.88 -11.71 2.18
C LEU A 120 5.84 -12.73 2.78
N ILE A 121 5.33 -13.67 3.59
CA ILE A 121 6.10 -14.74 4.21
C ILE A 121 6.73 -15.63 3.11
N GLU A 122 5.97 -16.01 2.10
CA GLU A 122 6.43 -16.83 0.98
C GLU A 122 7.53 -16.15 0.17
N MET A 123 7.43 -14.83 -0.03
CA MET A 123 8.44 -14.04 -0.74
C MET A 123 9.69 -13.75 0.10
N GLY A 124 9.64 -13.95 1.42
CA GLY A 124 10.73 -13.58 2.34
C GLY A 124 11.02 -12.07 2.35
N ALA A 125 10.00 -11.26 2.11
CA ALA A 125 10.09 -9.81 1.98
C ALA A 125 9.38 -9.09 3.14
N GLY A 126 9.64 -7.80 3.31
CA GLY A 126 8.89 -6.88 4.16
C GLY A 126 8.29 -5.75 3.31
N TRP A 127 7.21 -5.14 3.77
CA TRP A 127 6.66 -3.97 3.10
C TRP A 127 7.44 -2.72 3.48
N SER A 128 8.19 -2.16 2.52
CA SER A 128 8.97 -0.94 2.73
C SER A 128 8.10 0.24 3.17
N SER A 129 6.97 0.45 2.50
CA SER A 129 6.03 1.53 2.82
C SER A 129 5.24 1.25 4.10
N GLY A 130 4.93 -0.02 4.39
CA GLY A 130 4.32 -0.44 5.66
C GLY A 130 5.25 -0.22 6.85
N ASP A 131 6.52 -0.56 6.73
CA ASP A 131 7.53 -0.31 7.74
C ASP A 131 7.73 1.19 7.99
N GLN A 132 7.75 2.01 6.94
CA GLN A 132 7.81 3.47 7.06
C GLN A 132 6.60 4.04 7.82
N ALA A 133 5.39 3.52 7.55
CA ALA A 133 4.18 3.94 8.26
C ALA A 133 4.25 3.61 9.76
N LEU A 134 4.74 2.41 10.10
CA LEU A 134 4.92 2.00 11.49
C LEU A 134 6.01 2.82 12.19
N GLU A 135 7.14 3.08 11.53
CA GLU A 135 8.21 3.91 12.10
C GLU A 135 7.76 5.36 12.32
N ALA A 136 6.96 5.92 11.41
CA ALA A 136 6.39 7.25 11.60
C ALA A 136 5.50 7.32 12.86
N LEU A 137 4.67 6.31 13.10
CA LEU A 137 3.87 6.20 14.32
C LEU A 137 4.75 6.09 15.58
N LYS A 138 5.76 5.23 15.55
CA LYS A 138 6.70 5.05 16.66
C LYS A 138 7.42 6.35 17.02
N MET A 139 7.88 7.10 16.01
CA MET A 139 8.55 8.40 16.23
C MET A 139 7.62 9.41 16.90
N ILE A 140 6.36 9.50 16.52
CA ILE A 140 5.39 10.40 17.15
C ILE A 140 5.14 10.02 18.60
N VAL A 141 4.94 8.73 18.88
CA VAL A 141 4.71 8.20 20.21
C VAL A 141 5.96 8.43 21.10
N GLN A 142 7.16 8.20 20.57
CA GLN A 142 8.40 8.44 21.30
C GLN A 142 8.60 9.92 21.65
N ASP A 143 8.34 10.84 20.71
CA ASP A 143 8.39 12.29 20.97
C ASP A 143 7.41 12.70 22.09
N ALA A 144 6.22 12.12 22.11
CA ALA A 144 5.24 12.36 23.16
C ALA A 144 5.70 11.80 24.55
N MET A 145 6.35 10.65 24.56
CA MET A 145 6.94 10.08 25.79
C MET A 145 8.11 10.93 26.29
N ASP A 146 9.01 11.36 25.41
CA ASP A 146 10.18 12.19 25.76
C ASP A 146 9.78 13.54 26.34
N LYS A 147 8.62 14.06 25.91
CA LYS A 147 8.00 15.28 26.46
C LYS A 147 7.14 15.04 27.71
N GLY A 148 7.06 13.82 28.21
CA GLY A 148 6.26 13.45 29.38
C GLY A 148 4.76 13.52 29.20
N LEU A 149 4.28 13.54 27.94
CA LEU A 149 2.86 13.60 27.58
C LEU A 149 2.22 12.20 27.50
N LEU A 150 3.02 11.16 27.33
CA LEU A 150 2.62 9.76 27.40
C LEU A 150 3.50 9.01 28.42
N VAL A 151 2.88 8.06 29.12
CA VAL A 151 3.60 7.18 30.05
C VAL A 151 4.10 5.95 29.28
N PRO A 152 5.38 5.57 29.42
CA PRO A 152 5.90 4.33 28.82
C PRO A 152 5.09 3.11 29.29
N ALA A 153 4.83 2.18 28.37
CA ALA A 153 4.25 0.90 28.75
C ALA A 153 5.20 0.14 29.68
N LYS A 154 4.64 -0.50 30.71
CA LYS A 154 5.40 -1.35 31.65
C LYS A 154 5.72 -2.70 31.01
#